data_2c0fccef1daed50a90e20a7afd15a5a0
#
_entry.id   2c0fccef1daed50a90e20a7afd15a5a0
#
_cell.length_a   1.000
_cell.length_b   1.000
_cell.length_c   1.000
_cell.angle_alpha   90.00
_cell.angle_beta   90.00
_cell.angle_gamma   90.00
#
_symmetry.space_group_name_H-M   'P 1'
#
loop_
_entity.id
_entity.type
_entity.pdbx_description
1 polymer ?
#
loop_
_entity_poly.entity_id
_entity_poly.type
_entity_poly.pdbx_seq_one_letter_code
_entity_poly.pdbx_strand_id
1 'polypeptide(L)'
;MRLWHRFVKFGFRRLYNEFAWTYNLVSRIVSRGNWHAWQRAALPELDGTRVLEIAFGTGNLLWDMTAEGYRCVGIDLSPQMARITARKFRQRGREAPICRARAQQLPFADGAFDSMVATFPDHFILDPPAQTEMARVLVPGGRLVVVDGGHILGGDPWTRLLNWAFTVTVSPRRSAGAGQQFSHDSFSVERRQVLNRRSRVGVLVAVRNEDELPGS
;
A
#
# COMPACT_ATOMS: atom_id res chain seq x y z
N MET A 1 18.18 -22.53 6.40
CA MET A 1 17.35 -21.50 5.71
C MET A 1 15.91 -21.44 6.21
N ARG A 2 15.16 -22.53 6.43
CA ARG A 2 13.75 -22.50 6.90
C ARG A 2 13.55 -21.90 8.31
N LEU A 3 14.46 -22.10 9.26
CA LEU A 3 14.37 -21.56 10.63
C LEU A 3 14.54 -20.04 10.64
N TRP A 4 15.49 -19.50 9.88
CA TRP A 4 15.74 -18.06 9.74
C TRP A 4 14.51 -17.33 9.19
N HIS A 5 13.86 -17.89 8.17
CA HIS A 5 12.63 -17.34 7.62
C HIS A 5 11.45 -17.34 8.60
N ARG A 6 11.35 -18.36 9.46
CA ARG A 6 10.35 -18.41 10.54
C ARG A 6 10.64 -17.37 11.62
N PHE A 7 11.90 -17.18 11.99
CA PHE A 7 12.33 -16.18 12.96
C PHE A 7 12.09 -14.76 12.47
N VAL A 8 12.43 -14.48 11.21
CA VAL A 8 12.18 -13.19 10.55
C VAL A 8 10.68 -12.92 10.45
N LYS A 9 9.86 -13.89 10.01
CA LYS A 9 8.39 -13.75 9.98
C LYS A 9 7.79 -13.52 11.37
N PHE A 10 8.30 -14.21 12.38
CA PHE A 10 7.86 -14.03 13.77
C PHE A 10 8.23 -12.63 14.29
N GLY A 11 9.46 -12.17 14.04
CA GLY A 11 9.92 -10.83 14.37
C GLY A 11 9.08 -9.73 13.67
N PHE A 12 8.78 -9.90 12.40
CA PHE A 12 7.92 -8.97 11.66
C PHE A 12 6.47 -8.96 12.17
N ARG A 13 5.90 -10.13 12.47
CA ARG A 13 4.55 -10.21 13.05
C ARG A 13 4.48 -9.55 14.43
N ARG A 14 5.54 -9.67 15.25
CA ARG A 14 5.67 -8.95 16.51
C ARG A 14 5.91 -7.44 16.31
N LEU A 15 6.80 -7.07 15.39
CA LEU A 15 7.02 -5.67 15.04
C LEU A 15 5.72 -4.99 14.59
N TYR A 16 4.91 -5.67 13.78
CA TYR A 16 3.64 -5.15 13.28
C TYR A 16 2.55 -5.06 14.37
N ASN A 17 2.54 -5.98 15.33
CA ASN A 17 1.50 -6.05 16.35
C ASN A 17 1.90 -5.44 17.69
N GLU A 18 3.11 -5.68 18.17
CA GLU A 18 3.54 -5.25 19.51
C GLU A 18 4.38 -3.97 19.46
N PHE A 19 5.12 -3.75 18.37
CA PHE A 19 5.99 -2.59 18.18
C PHE A 19 5.51 -1.67 17.03
N ALA A 20 4.21 -1.65 16.76
CA ALA A 20 3.62 -0.80 15.71
C ALA A 20 3.99 0.69 15.87
N TRP A 21 4.25 1.15 17.10
CA TRP A 21 4.71 2.51 17.38
C TRP A 21 6.13 2.80 16.84
N THR A 22 6.98 1.77 16.70
CA THR A 22 8.32 1.91 16.12
C THR A 22 8.31 1.84 14.60
N TYR A 23 7.20 1.42 13.98
CA TYR A 23 7.10 1.22 12.53
C TYR A 23 7.53 2.44 11.73
N ASN A 24 7.05 3.62 12.10
CA ASN A 24 7.44 4.85 11.43
C ASN A 24 8.94 5.16 11.59
N LEU A 25 9.52 4.86 12.75
CA LEU A 25 10.95 5.07 12.99
C LEU A 25 11.80 4.08 12.16
N VAL A 26 11.43 2.80 12.18
CA VAL A 26 12.13 1.77 11.38
C VAL A 26 12.01 2.07 9.90
N SER A 27 10.81 2.38 9.41
CA SER A 27 10.59 2.75 8.00
C SER A 27 11.41 3.97 7.60
N ARG A 28 11.50 4.98 8.47
CA ARG A 28 12.30 6.19 8.24
C ARG A 28 13.80 5.89 8.17
N ILE A 29 14.32 5.02 9.06
CA ILE A 29 15.74 4.63 9.07
C ILE A 29 16.06 3.81 7.81
N VAL A 30 15.28 2.76 7.53
CA VAL A 30 15.51 1.85 6.41
C VAL A 30 15.39 2.55 5.06
N SER A 31 14.47 3.51 4.93
CA SER A 31 14.29 4.29 3.70
C SER A 31 15.16 5.56 3.64
N ARG A 32 16.00 5.83 4.64
CA ARG A 32 16.73 7.13 4.80
C ARG A 32 15.78 8.32 4.70
N GLY A 33 14.59 8.23 5.28
CA GLY A 33 13.58 9.28 5.28
C GLY A 33 12.72 9.35 4.01
N ASN A 34 12.95 8.48 3.00
CA ASN A 34 12.18 8.51 1.75
C ASN A 34 10.80 7.80 1.85
N TRP A 35 10.50 7.10 2.95
CA TRP A 35 9.29 6.28 3.09
C TRP A 35 8.00 7.05 2.73
N HIS A 36 7.86 8.22 3.33
CA HIS A 36 6.69 9.06 3.10
C HIS A 36 6.62 9.59 1.66
N ALA A 37 7.76 9.98 1.10
CA ALA A 37 7.82 10.42 -0.30
C ALA A 37 7.48 9.27 -1.28
N TRP A 38 7.87 8.03 -0.95
CA TRP A 38 7.48 6.86 -1.74
C TRP A 38 5.98 6.61 -1.67
N GLN A 39 5.35 6.70 -0.48
CA GLN A 39 3.90 6.57 -0.36
C GLN A 39 3.17 7.64 -1.18
N ARG A 40 3.63 8.90 -1.13
CA ARG A 40 3.06 10.00 -1.90
C ARG A 40 3.23 9.88 -3.41
N ALA A 41 4.11 9.00 -3.90
CA ALA A 41 4.23 8.73 -5.34
C ALA A 41 2.94 8.18 -5.96
N ALA A 42 2.00 7.69 -5.14
CA ALA A 42 0.68 7.28 -5.60
C ALA A 42 -0.24 8.46 -5.95
N LEU A 43 -0.10 9.63 -5.30
CA LEU A 43 -1.06 10.72 -5.39
C LEU A 43 -1.27 11.26 -6.82
N PRO A 44 -0.22 11.47 -7.64
CA PRO A 44 -0.39 11.93 -9.02
C PRO A 44 -1.10 10.93 -9.94
N GLU A 45 -1.18 9.67 -9.54
CA GLU A 45 -1.80 8.59 -10.32
C GLU A 45 -3.27 8.36 -9.96
N LEU A 46 -3.76 8.97 -8.87
CA LEU A 46 -5.16 8.88 -8.47
C LEU A 46 -6.03 9.68 -9.44
N ASP A 47 -7.22 9.17 -9.69
CA ASP A 47 -8.26 9.81 -10.49
C ASP A 47 -9.54 9.96 -9.66
N GLY A 48 -10.33 10.99 -9.92
CA GLY A 48 -11.53 11.29 -9.14
C GLY A 48 -11.23 11.72 -7.70
N THR A 49 -12.24 11.65 -6.84
CA THR A 49 -12.14 12.15 -5.46
C THR A 49 -12.43 11.11 -4.39
N ARG A 50 -13.13 10.02 -4.74
CA ARG A 50 -13.50 8.93 -3.83
C ARG A 50 -12.40 7.89 -3.82
N VAL A 51 -11.60 7.84 -2.75
CA VAL A 51 -10.40 7.00 -2.69
C VAL A 51 -10.47 5.99 -1.54
N LEU A 52 -10.18 4.72 -1.81
CA LEU A 52 -9.99 3.69 -0.81
C LEU A 52 -8.50 3.40 -0.61
N GLU A 53 -7.97 3.58 0.61
CA GLU A 53 -6.64 3.09 0.96
C GLU A 53 -6.73 1.69 1.59
N ILE A 54 -6.07 0.70 0.98
CA ILE A 54 -6.00 -0.68 1.48
C ILE A 54 -4.71 -0.87 2.24
N ALA A 55 -4.80 -1.43 3.47
CA ALA A 55 -3.70 -1.62 4.40
C ALA A 55 -3.02 -0.28 4.76
N PHE A 56 -3.80 0.67 5.25
CA PHE A 56 -3.36 2.04 5.55
C PHE A 56 -2.22 2.12 6.58
N GLY A 57 -1.94 1.06 7.32
CA GLY A 57 -0.88 1.00 8.32
C GLY A 57 -1.01 2.11 9.37
N THR A 58 -0.01 2.98 9.48
CA THR A 58 -0.04 4.11 10.42
C THR A 58 -0.80 5.34 9.89
N GLY A 59 -1.47 5.24 8.74
CA GLY A 59 -2.35 6.26 8.16
C GLY A 59 -1.62 7.55 7.75
N ASN A 60 -0.39 7.45 7.25
CA ASN A 60 0.33 8.64 6.77
C ASN A 60 -0.27 9.14 5.46
N LEU A 61 -0.41 8.25 4.47
CA LEU A 61 -0.97 8.61 3.18
C LEU A 61 -2.47 8.95 3.29
N LEU A 62 -3.23 8.23 4.14
CA LEU A 62 -4.61 8.55 4.43
C LEU A 62 -4.78 9.97 4.95
N TRP A 63 -3.87 10.40 5.84
CA TRP A 63 -3.85 11.78 6.31
C TRP A 63 -3.58 12.77 5.18
N ASP A 64 -2.59 12.51 4.33
CA ASP A 64 -2.24 13.38 3.21
C ASP A 64 -3.42 13.53 2.25
N MET A 65 -4.04 12.42 1.83
CA MET A 65 -5.22 12.44 0.97
C MET A 65 -6.37 13.23 1.60
N THR A 66 -6.65 13.01 2.89
CA THR A 66 -7.68 13.78 3.61
C THR A 66 -7.36 15.28 3.66
N ALA A 67 -6.09 15.64 3.83
CA ALA A 67 -5.64 17.02 3.86
C ALA A 67 -5.71 17.70 2.48
N GLU A 68 -5.50 16.95 1.41
CA GLU A 68 -5.61 17.39 0.02
C GLU A 68 -7.07 17.42 -0.50
N GLY A 69 -8.04 17.02 0.33
CA GLY A 69 -9.47 17.16 0.01
C GLY A 69 -10.11 15.92 -0.62
N TYR A 70 -9.39 14.80 -0.70
CA TYR A 70 -10.00 13.54 -1.14
C TYR A 70 -11.06 13.05 -0.13
N ARG A 71 -12.13 12.47 -0.65
CA ARG A 71 -13.12 11.69 0.13
C ARG A 71 -12.58 10.28 0.30
N CYS A 72 -11.70 10.09 1.25
CA CYS A 72 -10.99 8.82 1.41
C CYS A 72 -11.51 8.01 2.60
N VAL A 73 -11.43 6.69 2.45
CA VAL A 73 -11.64 5.71 3.51
C VAL A 73 -10.44 4.78 3.52
N GLY A 74 -9.97 4.39 4.71
CA GLY A 74 -8.89 3.41 4.87
C GLY A 74 -9.38 2.10 5.47
N ILE A 75 -8.89 0.96 4.97
CA ILE A 75 -9.07 -0.35 5.61
C ILE A 75 -7.72 -0.93 6.05
N ASP A 76 -7.72 -1.57 7.22
CA ASP A 76 -6.60 -2.37 7.73
C ASP A 76 -7.11 -3.48 8.64
N LEU A 77 -6.41 -4.60 8.69
CA LEU A 77 -6.74 -5.72 9.59
C LEU A 77 -6.24 -5.50 11.02
N SER A 78 -5.18 -4.70 11.18
CA SER A 78 -4.49 -4.51 12.45
C SER A 78 -5.23 -3.51 13.35
N PRO A 79 -5.75 -3.96 14.51
CA PRO A 79 -6.37 -3.04 15.47
C PRO A 79 -5.35 -2.04 16.04
N GLN A 80 -4.06 -2.38 16.06
CA GLN A 80 -3.00 -1.48 16.51
C GLN A 80 -2.79 -0.34 15.52
N MET A 81 -2.74 -0.64 14.21
CA MET A 81 -2.65 0.37 13.16
C MET A 81 -3.88 1.29 13.17
N ALA A 82 -5.07 0.75 13.35
CA ALA A 82 -6.29 1.53 13.50
C ALA A 82 -6.22 2.50 14.70
N ARG A 83 -5.73 2.05 15.85
CA ARG A 83 -5.54 2.90 17.06
C ARG A 83 -4.52 4.03 16.81
N ILE A 84 -3.39 3.72 16.17
CA ILE A 84 -2.34 4.70 15.85
C ILE A 84 -2.92 5.76 14.90
N THR A 85 -3.59 5.33 13.85
CA THR A 85 -4.21 6.22 12.86
C THR A 85 -5.30 7.08 13.49
N ALA A 86 -6.24 6.48 14.24
CA ALA A 86 -7.28 7.22 14.94
C ALA A 86 -6.71 8.26 15.92
N ARG A 87 -5.66 7.91 16.68
CA ARG A 87 -4.97 8.86 17.56
C ARG A 87 -4.33 10.00 16.78
N LYS A 88 -3.67 9.72 15.65
CA LYS A 88 -3.05 10.72 14.77
C LYS A 88 -4.06 11.74 14.26
N PHE A 89 -5.21 11.27 13.77
CA PHE A 89 -6.27 12.13 13.27
C PHE A 89 -6.88 12.98 14.38
N ARG A 90 -7.18 12.39 15.54
CA ARG A 90 -7.73 13.07 16.72
C ARG A 90 -6.81 14.17 17.25
N GLN A 91 -5.48 13.92 17.28
CA GLN A 91 -4.49 14.94 17.66
C GLN A 91 -4.48 16.15 16.73
N ARG A 92 -5.07 16.04 15.55
CA ARG A 92 -5.19 17.08 14.53
C ARG A 92 -6.64 17.59 14.36
N GLY A 93 -7.51 17.27 15.33
CA GLY A 93 -8.89 17.74 15.37
C GLY A 93 -9.82 17.09 14.35
N ARG A 94 -9.49 15.90 13.84
CA ARG A 94 -10.33 15.16 12.87
C ARG A 94 -10.60 13.73 13.34
N GLU A 95 -11.68 13.15 12.86
CA GLU A 95 -11.91 11.71 12.94
C GLU A 95 -11.25 11.00 11.77
N ALA A 96 -10.71 9.81 12.04
CA ALA A 96 -10.09 8.99 10.99
C ALA A 96 -11.19 8.25 10.21
N PRO A 97 -11.26 8.40 8.88
CA PRO A 97 -12.21 7.68 8.03
C PRO A 97 -11.70 6.25 7.80
N ILE A 98 -11.74 5.41 8.82
CA ILE A 98 -11.19 4.06 8.78
C ILE A 98 -12.19 3.01 9.20
N CYS A 99 -12.11 1.82 8.60
CA CYS A 99 -12.80 0.65 9.08
C CYS A 99 -11.88 -0.58 9.09
N ARG A 100 -12.27 -1.61 9.81
CA ARG A 100 -11.53 -2.87 9.87
C ARG A 100 -12.15 -3.86 8.92
N ALA A 101 -11.44 -4.18 7.84
CA ALA A 101 -11.91 -5.13 6.82
C ALA A 101 -10.75 -5.90 6.19
N ARG A 102 -11.10 -7.00 5.50
CA ARG A 102 -10.19 -7.78 4.65
C ARG A 102 -10.33 -7.31 3.22
N ALA A 103 -9.24 -7.32 2.46
CA ALA A 103 -9.28 -7.02 1.03
C ALA A 103 -10.11 -8.03 0.22
N GLN A 104 -10.26 -9.26 0.73
CA GLN A 104 -11.08 -10.32 0.13
C GLN A 104 -12.59 -10.15 0.37
N GLN A 105 -13.00 -9.18 1.21
CA GLN A 105 -14.39 -8.91 1.52
C GLN A 105 -14.51 -7.44 1.94
N LEU A 106 -14.71 -6.58 0.96
CA LEU A 106 -14.80 -5.13 1.17
C LEU A 106 -16.23 -4.73 1.53
N PRO A 107 -16.44 -4.02 2.65
CA PRO A 107 -17.77 -3.64 3.13
C PRO A 107 -18.30 -2.38 2.40
N PHE A 108 -18.16 -2.34 1.08
CA PHE A 108 -18.57 -1.23 0.25
C PHE A 108 -19.40 -1.70 -0.92
N ALA A 109 -20.24 -0.82 -1.43
CA ALA A 109 -21.06 -1.09 -2.63
C ALA A 109 -20.17 -1.16 -3.89
N ASP A 110 -20.72 -1.74 -4.95
CA ASP A 110 -20.11 -1.77 -6.27
C ASP A 110 -19.91 -0.35 -6.78
N GLY A 111 -18.76 -0.06 -7.39
CA GLY A 111 -18.45 1.25 -7.92
C GLY A 111 -18.41 2.38 -6.88
N ALA A 112 -18.13 2.07 -5.62
CA ALA A 112 -18.08 3.07 -4.56
C ALA A 112 -16.90 4.05 -4.69
N PHE A 113 -15.83 3.65 -5.37
CA PHE A 113 -14.58 4.42 -5.43
C PHE A 113 -14.13 4.69 -6.86
N ASP A 114 -13.57 5.89 -7.06
CA ASP A 114 -12.94 6.29 -8.31
C ASP A 114 -11.51 5.75 -8.38
N SER A 115 -10.81 5.73 -7.25
CA SER A 115 -9.46 5.16 -7.13
C SER A 115 -9.29 4.36 -5.85
N MET A 116 -8.33 3.43 -5.91
CA MET A 116 -7.84 2.69 -4.76
C MET A 116 -6.33 2.81 -4.69
N VAL A 117 -5.77 2.81 -3.49
CA VAL A 117 -4.32 2.85 -3.29
C VAL A 117 -3.87 1.82 -2.26
N ALA A 118 -2.77 1.15 -2.55
CA ALA A 118 -2.08 0.27 -1.62
C ALA A 118 -0.58 0.56 -1.65
N THR A 119 0.00 0.93 -0.51
CA THR A 119 1.44 1.22 -0.42
C THR A 119 2.16 0.10 0.30
N PHE A 120 3.13 -0.49 -0.38
CA PHE A 120 3.90 -1.64 0.13
C PHE A 120 3.00 -2.77 0.66
N PRO A 121 1.98 -3.20 -0.13
CA PRO A 121 1.03 -4.22 0.30
C PRO A 121 1.71 -5.55 0.52
N ASP A 122 1.11 -6.42 1.34
CA ASP A 122 1.50 -7.83 1.46
C ASP A 122 0.89 -8.66 0.31
N HIS A 123 1.04 -9.97 0.36
CA HIS A 123 0.60 -10.92 -0.67
C HIS A 123 -0.89 -10.86 -1.03
N PHE A 124 -1.73 -10.23 -0.20
CA PHE A 124 -3.16 -10.10 -0.48
C PHE A 124 -3.44 -9.39 -1.81
N ILE A 125 -2.52 -8.53 -2.27
CA ILE A 125 -2.68 -7.80 -3.54
C ILE A 125 -2.70 -8.73 -4.76
N LEU A 126 -2.14 -9.94 -4.62
CA LEU A 126 -2.07 -10.97 -5.65
C LEU A 126 -3.13 -12.07 -5.44
N ASP A 127 -3.95 -11.95 -4.40
CA ASP A 127 -4.97 -12.93 -4.07
C ASP A 127 -6.21 -12.73 -4.97
N PRO A 128 -6.61 -13.72 -5.79
CA PRO A 128 -7.73 -13.55 -6.73
C PRO A 128 -9.02 -13.06 -6.07
N PRO A 129 -9.47 -13.59 -4.91
CA PRO A 129 -10.64 -13.03 -4.22
C PRO A 129 -10.49 -11.55 -3.86
N ALA A 130 -9.28 -11.09 -3.48
CA ALA A 130 -9.05 -9.68 -3.20
C ALA A 130 -9.10 -8.83 -4.48
N GLN A 131 -8.53 -9.32 -5.57
CA GLN A 131 -8.57 -8.63 -6.87
C GLN A 131 -9.99 -8.50 -7.42
N THR A 132 -10.82 -9.54 -7.26
CA THR A 132 -12.25 -9.49 -7.60
C THR A 132 -12.99 -8.42 -6.80
N GLU A 133 -12.77 -8.36 -5.49
CA GLU A 133 -13.38 -7.33 -4.64
C GLU A 133 -12.88 -5.91 -4.98
N MET A 134 -11.58 -5.77 -5.28
CA MET A 134 -11.03 -4.48 -5.75
C MET A 134 -11.69 -4.04 -7.06
N ALA A 135 -11.86 -4.96 -8.02
CA ALA A 135 -12.56 -4.66 -9.26
C ALA A 135 -14.03 -4.29 -9.00
N ARG A 136 -14.72 -5.01 -8.10
CA ARG A 136 -16.13 -4.76 -7.79
C ARG A 136 -16.38 -3.35 -7.24
N VAL A 137 -15.56 -2.90 -6.29
CA VAL A 137 -15.78 -1.61 -5.61
C VAL A 137 -15.24 -0.39 -6.35
N LEU A 138 -14.41 -0.58 -7.38
CA LEU A 138 -13.99 0.48 -8.29
C LEU A 138 -15.09 0.75 -9.33
N VAL A 139 -15.25 2.00 -9.77
CA VAL A 139 -16.03 2.33 -10.96
C VAL A 139 -15.38 1.75 -12.23
N PRO A 140 -16.11 1.47 -13.32
CA PRO A 140 -15.51 1.22 -14.63
C PRO A 140 -14.54 2.35 -14.99
N GLY A 141 -13.34 2.03 -15.51
CA GLY A 141 -12.26 2.99 -15.73
C GLY A 141 -11.54 3.47 -14.46
N GLY A 142 -12.00 3.08 -13.27
CA GLY A 142 -11.37 3.40 -11.98
C GLY A 142 -9.98 2.79 -11.83
N ARG A 143 -9.14 3.37 -10.98
CA ARG A 143 -7.73 3.03 -10.87
C ARG A 143 -7.37 2.38 -9.55
N LEU A 144 -6.64 1.26 -9.61
CA LEU A 144 -5.90 0.71 -8.49
C LEU A 144 -4.42 1.13 -8.64
N VAL A 145 -3.92 1.89 -7.68
CA VAL A 145 -2.53 2.35 -7.63
C VAL A 145 -1.77 1.58 -6.56
N VAL A 146 -0.73 0.85 -6.96
CA VAL A 146 0.11 0.09 -6.02
C VAL A 146 1.52 0.66 -6.03
N VAL A 147 1.98 1.09 -4.87
CA VAL A 147 3.37 1.53 -4.67
C VAL A 147 4.16 0.37 -4.07
N ASP A 148 5.24 -0.04 -4.75
CA ASP A 148 6.09 -1.16 -4.33
C ASP A 148 7.56 -0.94 -4.73
N GLY A 149 8.46 -1.68 -4.10
CA GLY A 149 9.85 -1.78 -4.56
C GLY A 149 10.69 -0.50 -4.39
N GLY A 150 10.63 0.16 -3.24
CA GLY A 150 11.49 1.31 -2.95
C GLY A 150 12.99 0.94 -2.96
N HIS A 151 13.80 1.74 -3.64
CA HIS A 151 15.25 1.55 -3.75
C HIS A 151 16.00 2.87 -3.56
N ILE A 152 17.01 2.87 -2.70
CA ILE A 152 17.87 4.03 -2.46
C ILE A 152 19.01 4.01 -3.46
N LEU A 153 19.18 5.11 -4.20
CA LEU A 153 20.29 5.26 -5.15
C LEU A 153 21.54 5.74 -4.41
N GLY A 154 22.64 5.02 -4.59
CA GLY A 154 23.94 5.35 -4.00
C GLY A 154 24.85 4.14 -3.98
N GLY A 155 26.17 4.39 -4.02
CA GLY A 155 27.21 3.35 -4.04
C GLY A 155 27.88 3.13 -2.67
N ASP A 156 27.51 3.90 -1.65
CA ASP A 156 28.14 3.80 -0.33
C ASP A 156 27.75 2.48 0.38
N PRO A 157 28.64 1.90 1.22
CA PRO A 157 28.41 0.61 1.87
C PRO A 157 27.13 0.58 2.72
N TRP A 158 26.77 1.72 3.31
CA TRP A 158 25.56 1.85 4.12
C TRP A 158 24.28 1.76 3.28
N THR A 159 24.26 2.41 2.12
CA THR A 159 23.16 2.30 1.16
C THR A 159 23.00 0.86 0.65
N ARG A 160 24.11 0.16 0.37
CA ARG A 160 24.08 -1.26 -0.03
C ARG A 160 23.52 -2.14 1.08
N LEU A 161 23.93 -1.92 2.34
CA LEU A 161 23.40 -2.64 3.50
C LEU A 161 21.89 -2.39 3.67
N LEU A 162 21.44 -1.14 3.56
CA LEU A 162 20.00 -0.81 3.69
C LEU A 162 19.16 -1.42 2.57
N ASN A 163 19.62 -1.34 1.32
CA ASN A 163 18.92 -1.98 0.21
C ASN A 163 18.87 -3.51 0.36
N TRP A 164 19.96 -4.12 0.82
CA TRP A 164 19.98 -5.55 1.16
C TRP A 164 19.00 -5.87 2.30
N ALA A 165 19.05 -5.11 3.39
CA ALA A 165 18.13 -5.27 4.52
C ALA A 165 16.67 -5.11 4.07
N PHE A 166 16.37 -4.13 3.22
CA PHE A 166 15.05 -3.93 2.63
C PHE A 166 14.61 -5.15 1.79
N THR A 167 15.51 -5.67 0.95
CA THR A 167 15.23 -6.87 0.14
C THR A 167 14.97 -8.10 0.99
N VAL A 168 15.72 -8.29 2.09
CA VAL A 168 15.57 -9.44 2.98
C VAL A 168 14.35 -9.30 3.88
N THR A 169 14.04 -8.08 4.33
CA THR A 169 12.93 -7.81 5.28
C THR A 169 11.58 -7.68 4.57
N VAL A 170 11.56 -7.07 3.39
CA VAL A 170 10.36 -6.91 2.56
C VAL A 170 10.14 -8.13 1.66
N SER A 171 10.52 -9.32 2.13
CA SER A 171 10.34 -10.65 1.54
C SER A 171 11.06 -10.90 0.19
N PRO A 172 11.82 -12.00 0.06
CA PRO A 172 12.51 -12.38 -1.20
C PRO A 172 11.57 -12.60 -2.39
N ARG A 173 10.27 -12.84 -2.14
CA ARG A 173 9.22 -12.92 -3.16
C ARG A 173 8.68 -11.57 -3.61
N ARG A 174 8.93 -10.50 -2.83
CA ARG A 174 8.64 -9.12 -3.22
C ARG A 174 9.71 -8.52 -4.14
N SER A 175 10.95 -9.02 -4.13
CA SER A 175 12.00 -8.54 -5.05
C SER A 175 11.72 -8.89 -6.51
N ALA A 176 10.78 -9.80 -6.78
CA ALA A 176 10.20 -10.00 -8.11
C ALA A 176 8.99 -9.07 -8.38
N GLY A 177 8.78 -8.05 -7.52
CA GLY A 177 7.74 -7.03 -7.61
C GLY A 177 6.32 -7.61 -7.55
N ALA A 178 5.52 -7.30 -6.53
CA ALA A 178 4.08 -7.59 -6.56
C ALA A 178 3.48 -7.03 -7.86
N GLY A 179 4.03 -5.92 -8.34
CA GLY A 179 3.70 -5.34 -9.62
C GLY A 179 4.02 -6.23 -10.84
N GLN A 180 5.02 -7.09 -10.80
CA GLN A 180 5.33 -7.97 -11.95
C GLN A 180 4.38 -9.17 -12.05
N GLN A 181 3.72 -9.55 -10.95
CA GLN A 181 2.82 -10.70 -10.88
C GLN A 181 1.35 -10.30 -10.82
N PHE A 182 1.03 -9.00 -10.66
CA PHE A 182 -0.36 -8.56 -10.69
C PHE A 182 -0.90 -8.75 -12.12
N SER A 183 -1.85 -9.65 -12.25
CA SER A 183 -2.58 -9.93 -13.47
C SER A 183 -3.97 -10.37 -13.08
N HIS A 184 -4.98 -9.69 -13.60
CA HIS A 184 -6.39 -10.02 -13.44
C HIS A 184 -7.14 -9.55 -14.67
N ASP A 185 -8.06 -10.36 -15.19
CA ASP A 185 -8.75 -10.10 -16.45
C ASP A 185 -9.53 -8.77 -16.45
N SER A 186 -9.99 -8.35 -15.28
CA SER A 186 -10.70 -7.07 -15.10
C SER A 186 -9.81 -5.83 -15.10
N PHE A 187 -8.48 -5.95 -15.25
CA PHE A 187 -7.58 -4.82 -15.16
C PHE A 187 -6.58 -4.75 -16.32
N SER A 188 -6.44 -3.56 -16.91
CA SER A 188 -5.32 -3.18 -17.75
C SER A 188 -4.21 -2.57 -16.89
N VAL A 189 -2.97 -3.09 -16.99
CA VAL A 189 -1.90 -2.78 -16.03
C VAL A 189 -0.75 -2.04 -16.70
N GLU A 190 -0.41 -0.87 -16.17
CA GLU A 190 0.79 -0.11 -16.52
C GLU A 190 1.75 -0.05 -15.32
N ARG A 191 3.06 -0.08 -15.60
CA ARG A 191 4.10 0.02 -14.57
C ARG A 191 5.02 1.18 -14.85
N ARG A 192 5.27 1.97 -13.82
CA ARG A 192 6.12 3.15 -13.87
C ARG A 192 7.17 3.12 -12.77
N GLN A 193 8.26 3.83 -12.97
CA GLN A 193 9.24 4.10 -11.91
C GLN A 193 9.25 5.60 -11.64
N VAL A 194 9.00 5.96 -10.39
CA VAL A 194 9.08 7.35 -9.94
C VAL A 194 10.44 7.59 -9.29
N LEU A 195 11.19 8.53 -9.82
CA LEU A 195 12.47 8.98 -9.29
C LEU A 195 12.23 10.11 -8.29
N ASN A 196 12.80 9.99 -7.10
CA ASN A 196 12.76 11.03 -6.10
C ASN A 196 14.17 11.26 -5.52
N ARG A 197 14.78 12.39 -5.86
CA ARG A 197 16.15 12.76 -5.41
C ARG A 197 17.14 11.60 -5.58
N ARG A 198 17.44 10.86 -4.49
CA ARG A 198 18.39 9.73 -4.45
C ARG A 198 17.69 8.39 -4.25
N SER A 199 16.45 8.27 -4.68
CA SER A 199 15.69 7.04 -4.56
C SER A 199 14.74 6.85 -5.74
N ARG A 200 14.34 5.61 -5.96
CA ARG A 200 13.29 5.25 -6.93
C ARG A 200 12.27 4.34 -6.25
N VAL A 201 11.04 4.41 -6.72
CA VAL A 201 9.96 3.53 -6.28
C VAL A 201 9.14 3.08 -7.47
N GLY A 202 8.70 1.83 -7.47
CA GLY A 202 7.79 1.30 -8.47
C GLY A 202 6.37 1.76 -8.18
N VAL A 203 5.65 2.18 -9.21
CA VAL A 203 4.22 2.45 -9.16
C VAL A 203 3.56 1.62 -10.25
N LEU A 204 2.61 0.79 -9.85
CA LEU A 204 1.73 0.07 -10.75
C LEU A 204 0.38 0.78 -10.74
N VAL A 205 -0.13 1.06 -11.94
CA VAL A 205 -1.47 1.56 -12.15
C VAL A 205 -2.26 0.49 -12.90
N ALA A 206 -3.29 -0.05 -12.26
CA ALA A 206 -4.20 -1.00 -12.85
C ALA A 206 -5.56 -0.31 -13.04
N VAL A 207 -6.00 -0.17 -14.30
CA VAL A 207 -7.26 0.45 -14.66
C VAL A 207 -8.31 -0.65 -14.83
N ARG A 208 -9.45 -0.52 -14.14
CA ARG A 208 -10.58 -1.44 -14.31
C ARG A 208 -11.13 -1.33 -15.75
N ASN A 209 -11.22 -2.45 -16.44
CA ASN A 209 -11.79 -2.52 -17.78
C ASN A 209 -13.28 -2.10 -17.79
N GLU A 210 -13.73 -1.45 -18.87
CA GLU A 210 -15.10 -0.95 -18.98
C GLU A 210 -16.13 -2.05 -19.28
N ASP A 211 -15.72 -3.19 -19.85
CA ASP A 211 -16.57 -4.13 -20.57
C ASP A 211 -16.83 -5.48 -19.88
N GLU A 212 -16.69 -5.60 -18.57
CA GLU A 212 -17.09 -6.86 -17.92
C GLU A 212 -17.97 -6.61 -16.69
N LEU A 213 -19.26 -6.29 -16.95
CA LEU A 213 -20.32 -6.74 -16.06
C LEU A 213 -20.60 -8.21 -16.41
N PRO A 214 -20.37 -9.18 -15.52
CA PRO A 214 -20.85 -10.54 -15.74
C PRO A 214 -22.36 -10.50 -15.69
N GLY A 215 -23.01 -10.71 -16.83
CA GLY A 215 -24.43 -11.07 -16.94
C GLY A 215 -25.40 -9.93 -17.23
N SER A 216 -25.51 -9.55 -18.49
CA SER A 216 -26.79 -9.15 -19.08
C SER A 216 -27.34 -10.29 -19.91
#